data_33ea1578d937f62adfd7ef6fe1485679
#
_entry.id   33ea1578d937f62adfd7ef6fe1485679
#
_cell.length_a   1.000
_cell.length_b   1.000
_cell.length_c   1.000
_cell.angle_alpha   90.00
_cell.angle_beta   90.00
_cell.angle_gamma   90.00
#
_symmetry.space_group_name_H-M   'P 1'
#
loop_
_entity.id
_entity.type
_entity.pdbx_description
1 polymer ?
#
loop_
_entity_poly.entity_id
_entity_poly.type
_entity_poly.pdbx_seq_one_letter_code
_entity_poly.pdbx_strand_id
1 'polypeptide(L)'
;MQLLIVLTYIISLFLIIVNINKFMHIFQQSFYETDEFFPAIKTTKASKISIYEILLLILAISTFFSQYMLIAYSVFSVYVAYKTINNRPVAKKKFVYTTRVKITYCLIAAILIASILGVYSISGSKLTLVVFIVLSMYKYLSIGIMILGNFLAKPVLKILNARYINEAKKIIKSNKNMKIIGITGSYGKTSTKNIVTALLEEKYITVMTPKSYNTTLGVVKTIREDIKPYTEVFVCEMGAARLGEIKEICDIVQPDISVITSIGPQHLTSFKSLDNIIKGKFEIVTNSKEHGKAILNVDNEYIRKGIELYAKNTDVIDYSMNDKNTRYHVENVNMSDKGSVFDVVCNDSKITVETKLLGKHNIYNIVCAIAIAKELGMTNEEIKRGIKKIKPVEHRLELKVMGGILALDDAFNSNPEGSKSAIETLCMFKDKYKVLVTPGMIELGEKTDELNEKMGEYATSLDYVILVGKATTDSIKKGMENKEFKNYIVVDDIYEAFSKLQEIQVSHKNLLALFENDLPDSYIK
;
A
#
# COMPACT_ATOMS: atom_id res chain seq x y z
N MET A 1 2.80 -40.54 35.19
CA MET A 1 3.94 -39.79 34.62
C MET A 1 3.75 -39.45 33.16
N GLN A 2 3.53 -40.41 32.28
CA GLN A 2 3.33 -40.17 30.85
C GLN A 2 2.24 -39.13 30.56
N LEU A 3 1.09 -39.24 31.21
CA LEU A 3 -0.02 -38.30 31.05
C LEU A 3 0.38 -36.86 31.43
N LEU A 4 1.13 -36.67 32.52
CA LEU A 4 1.60 -35.36 32.95
C LEU A 4 2.57 -34.75 31.94
N ILE A 5 3.49 -35.53 31.36
CA ILE A 5 4.41 -35.09 30.32
C ILE A 5 3.64 -34.62 29.09
N VAL A 6 2.69 -35.44 28.61
CA VAL A 6 1.88 -35.10 27.43
C VAL A 6 1.02 -33.84 27.68
N LEU A 7 0.41 -33.72 28.88
CA LEU A 7 -0.37 -32.55 29.26
C LEU A 7 0.51 -31.26 29.26
N THR A 8 1.68 -31.35 29.91
CA THR A 8 2.66 -30.23 29.91
C THR A 8 3.10 -29.85 28.50
N TYR A 9 3.29 -30.83 27.62
CA TYR A 9 3.61 -30.62 26.22
C TYR A 9 2.46 -29.87 25.51
N ILE A 10 1.22 -30.31 25.65
CA ILE A 10 0.04 -29.66 25.06
C ILE A 10 -0.09 -28.22 25.55
N ILE A 11 0.13 -27.95 26.83
CA ILE A 11 0.13 -26.59 27.39
C ILE A 11 1.24 -25.74 26.75
N SER A 12 2.41 -26.32 26.56
CA SER A 12 3.52 -25.61 25.88
C SER A 12 3.20 -25.31 24.40
N LEU A 13 2.50 -26.21 23.71
CA LEU A 13 2.02 -25.96 22.35
C LEU A 13 1.02 -24.80 22.30
N PHE A 14 0.18 -24.64 23.32
CA PHE A 14 -0.71 -23.49 23.42
C PHE A 14 0.08 -22.17 23.46
N LEU A 15 1.16 -22.09 24.24
CA LEU A 15 2.06 -20.93 24.25
C LEU A 15 2.67 -20.67 22.86
N ILE A 16 3.09 -21.73 22.15
CA ILE A 16 3.62 -21.64 20.79
C ILE A 16 2.55 -21.08 19.83
N ILE A 17 1.31 -21.58 19.87
CA ILE A 17 0.21 -21.12 19.03
C ILE A 17 -0.09 -19.63 19.26
N VAL A 18 -0.10 -19.18 20.52
CA VAL A 18 -0.28 -17.77 20.87
C VAL A 18 0.79 -16.89 20.22
N ASN A 19 2.04 -17.35 20.21
CA ASN A 19 3.14 -16.62 19.58
C ASN A 19 3.11 -16.72 18.05
N ILE A 20 2.75 -17.87 17.47
CA ILE A 20 2.52 -18.00 16.03
C ILE A 20 1.49 -16.96 15.56
N ASN A 21 0.40 -16.79 16.29
CA ASN A 21 -0.64 -15.81 15.96
C ASN A 21 -0.10 -14.38 15.93
N LYS A 22 0.75 -14.02 16.89
CA LYS A 22 1.44 -12.72 16.94
C LYS A 22 2.39 -12.54 15.74
N PHE A 23 3.25 -13.53 15.48
CA PHE A 23 4.23 -13.43 14.38
C PHE A 23 3.57 -13.55 13.00
N MET A 24 2.49 -14.30 12.86
CA MET A 24 1.72 -14.39 11.62
C MET A 24 1.12 -13.03 11.22
N HIS A 25 0.70 -12.22 12.19
CA HIS A 25 0.25 -10.85 11.93
C HIS A 25 1.37 -9.99 11.34
N ILE A 26 2.56 -10.00 11.95
CA ILE A 26 3.74 -9.30 11.41
C ILE A 26 4.11 -9.85 10.03
N PHE A 27 4.07 -11.17 9.86
CA PHE A 27 4.39 -11.82 8.59
C PHE A 27 3.38 -11.48 7.48
N GLN A 28 2.10 -11.31 7.83
CA GLN A 28 1.09 -10.82 6.89
C GLN A 28 1.35 -9.37 6.48
N GLN A 29 1.78 -8.51 7.40
CA GLN A 29 2.17 -7.12 7.11
C GLN A 29 3.44 -7.04 6.24
N SER A 30 4.35 -8.00 6.38
CA SER A 30 5.56 -8.17 5.55
C SER A 30 5.28 -8.96 4.26
N PHE A 31 4.04 -8.98 3.76
CA PHE A 31 3.63 -9.68 2.52
C PHE A 31 4.02 -11.16 2.45
N TYR A 32 4.26 -11.79 3.61
CA TYR A 32 4.76 -13.16 3.76
C TYR A 32 6.16 -13.40 3.16
N GLU A 33 6.96 -12.32 3.03
CA GLU A 33 8.34 -12.37 2.60
C GLU A 33 9.28 -12.37 3.79
N THR A 34 10.23 -13.32 3.80
CA THR A 34 11.19 -13.48 4.93
C THR A 34 12.14 -12.30 5.03
N ASP A 35 12.53 -11.72 3.89
CA ASP A 35 13.48 -10.62 3.80
C ASP A 35 12.93 -9.31 4.41
N GLU A 36 11.61 -9.13 4.43
CA GLU A 36 10.94 -8.02 5.10
C GLU A 36 10.54 -8.35 6.55
N PHE A 37 10.23 -9.62 6.81
CA PHE A 37 9.79 -10.08 8.12
C PHE A 37 10.90 -10.01 9.18
N PHE A 38 12.11 -10.46 8.87
CA PHE A 38 13.21 -10.45 9.86
C PHE A 38 13.63 -9.04 10.30
N PRO A 39 13.76 -8.04 9.41
CA PRO A 39 13.93 -6.65 9.84
C PRO A 39 12.78 -6.15 10.72
N ALA A 40 11.52 -6.42 10.36
CA ALA A 40 10.35 -6.03 11.13
C ALA A 40 10.34 -6.61 12.55
N ILE A 41 10.75 -7.86 12.73
CA ILE A 41 10.90 -8.47 14.07
C ILE A 41 12.02 -7.78 14.88
N LYS A 42 13.13 -7.41 14.25
CA LYS A 42 14.24 -6.75 14.94
C LYS A 42 13.82 -5.39 15.48
N THR A 43 13.11 -4.60 14.72
CA THR A 43 12.60 -3.28 15.13
C THR A 43 11.63 -3.39 16.32
N THR A 44 10.77 -4.39 16.36
CA THR A 44 9.79 -4.60 17.44
C THR A 44 10.40 -5.22 18.71
N LYS A 45 11.73 -5.43 18.78
CA LYS A 45 12.42 -6.13 19.88
C LYS A 45 11.87 -7.55 20.17
N ALA A 46 11.00 -8.07 19.29
CA ALA A 46 10.38 -9.38 19.44
C ALA A 46 11.38 -10.54 19.28
N SER A 47 12.54 -10.27 18.64
CA SER A 47 13.65 -11.20 18.46
C SER A 47 14.56 -11.34 19.67
N LYS A 48 14.46 -10.47 20.68
CA LYS A 48 15.32 -10.56 21.87
C LYS A 48 14.84 -11.66 22.82
N ILE A 49 15.81 -12.38 23.42
CA ILE A 49 15.53 -13.32 24.51
C ILE A 49 14.94 -12.54 25.68
N SER A 50 13.82 -12.98 26.20
CA SER A 50 13.16 -12.38 27.33
C SER A 50 13.46 -13.15 28.63
N ILE A 51 13.26 -12.52 29.77
CA ILE A 51 13.37 -13.16 31.07
C ILE A 51 12.45 -14.38 31.18
N TYR A 52 11.31 -14.39 30.48
CA TYR A 52 10.38 -15.53 30.47
C TYR A 52 10.96 -16.79 29.84
N GLU A 53 11.74 -16.65 28.75
CA GLU A 53 12.43 -17.78 28.10
C GLU A 53 13.51 -18.34 29.02
N ILE A 54 14.25 -17.47 29.71
CA ILE A 54 15.28 -17.88 30.68
C ILE A 54 14.63 -18.65 31.85
N LEU A 55 13.53 -18.15 32.39
CA LEU A 55 12.83 -18.81 33.49
C LEU A 55 12.23 -20.14 33.04
N LEU A 56 11.64 -20.23 31.85
CA LEU A 56 11.17 -21.50 31.29
C LEU A 56 12.31 -22.51 31.10
N LEU A 57 13.47 -22.04 30.65
CA LEU A 57 14.65 -22.90 30.50
C LEU A 57 15.13 -23.46 31.86
N ILE A 58 15.19 -22.60 32.88
CA ILE A 58 15.54 -23.05 34.26
C ILE A 58 14.54 -24.09 34.75
N LEU A 59 13.22 -23.85 34.59
CA LEU A 59 12.19 -24.78 34.95
C LEU A 59 12.28 -26.11 34.16
N ALA A 60 12.57 -26.03 32.85
CA ALA A 60 12.77 -27.24 32.03
C ALA A 60 13.95 -28.08 32.54
N ILE A 61 15.09 -27.46 32.84
CA ILE A 61 16.27 -28.15 33.41
C ILE A 61 15.91 -28.76 34.80
N SER A 62 15.17 -28.01 35.62
CA SER A 62 14.75 -28.48 36.96
C SER A 62 13.86 -29.74 36.91
N THR A 63 13.20 -30.02 35.78
CA THR A 63 12.43 -31.28 35.62
C THR A 63 13.29 -32.54 35.69
N PHE A 64 14.60 -32.41 35.48
CA PHE A 64 15.56 -33.51 35.65
C PHE A 64 15.68 -33.93 37.10
N PHE A 65 15.56 -32.99 38.04
CA PHE A 65 15.70 -33.27 39.49
C PHE A 65 14.36 -33.63 40.16
N SER A 66 13.25 -33.09 39.62
CA SER A 66 11.93 -33.34 40.16
C SER A 66 10.83 -33.25 39.11
N GLN A 67 10.04 -34.29 38.96
CA GLN A 67 8.89 -34.32 38.05
C GLN A 67 7.78 -33.31 38.44
N TYR A 68 7.73 -32.84 39.68
CA TYR A 68 6.78 -31.79 40.10
C TYR A 68 7.10 -30.45 39.40
N MET A 69 8.33 -30.23 38.91
CA MET A 69 8.69 -29.07 38.14
C MET A 69 7.96 -28.99 36.81
N LEU A 70 7.41 -30.08 36.27
CA LEU A 70 6.53 -30.05 35.09
C LEU A 70 5.25 -29.25 35.35
N ILE A 71 4.71 -29.32 36.58
CA ILE A 71 3.53 -28.53 36.97
C ILE A 71 3.91 -27.03 36.99
N ALA A 72 5.02 -26.69 37.63
CA ALA A 72 5.52 -25.29 37.66
C ALA A 72 5.79 -24.76 36.25
N TYR A 73 6.41 -25.55 35.39
CA TYR A 73 6.65 -25.22 33.97
C TYR A 73 5.33 -24.98 33.22
N SER A 74 4.32 -25.84 33.44
CA SER A 74 3.00 -25.70 32.82
C SER A 74 2.30 -24.41 33.25
N VAL A 75 2.24 -24.15 34.57
CA VAL A 75 1.62 -22.95 35.14
C VAL A 75 2.30 -21.69 34.60
N PHE A 76 3.63 -21.70 34.58
CA PHE A 76 4.39 -20.58 34.08
C PHE A 76 4.20 -20.38 32.56
N SER A 77 4.10 -21.45 31.78
CA SER A 77 3.78 -21.39 30.34
C SER A 77 2.42 -20.72 30.08
N VAL A 78 1.38 -21.07 30.89
CA VAL A 78 0.06 -20.42 30.82
C VAL A 78 0.15 -18.94 31.17
N TYR A 79 0.90 -18.60 32.23
CA TYR A 79 1.12 -17.19 32.61
C TYR A 79 1.78 -16.38 31.47
N VAL A 80 2.81 -16.93 30.83
CA VAL A 80 3.49 -16.28 29.70
C VAL A 80 2.54 -16.14 28.51
N ALA A 81 1.71 -17.13 28.23
CA ALA A 81 0.70 -17.06 27.18
C ALA A 81 -0.32 -15.94 27.47
N TYR A 82 -0.82 -15.86 28.70
CA TYR A 82 -1.72 -14.80 29.15
C TYR A 82 -1.10 -13.41 28.98
N LYS A 83 0.14 -13.22 29.43
CA LYS A 83 0.89 -11.96 29.21
C LYS A 83 1.06 -11.62 27.73
N THR A 84 1.33 -12.61 26.89
CA THR A 84 1.50 -12.40 25.44
C THR A 84 0.20 -11.97 24.77
N ILE A 85 -0.94 -12.50 25.22
CA ILE A 85 -2.27 -12.13 24.71
C ILE A 85 -2.62 -10.69 25.09
N ASN A 86 -2.38 -10.30 26.35
CA ASN A 86 -2.77 -8.99 26.88
C ASN A 86 -1.82 -7.85 26.44
N ASN A 87 -0.57 -8.15 26.13
CA ASN A 87 0.43 -7.17 25.70
C ASN A 87 0.56 -7.12 24.16
N ARG A 88 -0.53 -7.30 23.42
CA ARG A 88 -0.51 -7.11 21.97
C ARG A 88 -0.44 -5.63 21.65
N PRO A 89 0.53 -5.17 20.85
CA PRO A 89 0.51 -3.81 20.35
C PRO A 89 -0.76 -3.59 19.53
N VAL A 90 -1.36 -2.41 19.67
CA VAL A 90 -2.50 -2.03 18.84
C VAL A 90 -1.99 -1.83 17.42
N ALA A 91 -2.31 -2.75 16.54
CA ALA A 91 -1.94 -2.65 15.15
C ALA A 91 -3.01 -1.86 14.38
N LYS A 92 -2.59 -0.92 13.54
CA LYS A 92 -3.46 -0.10 12.70
C LYS A 92 -4.29 -0.96 11.73
N LYS A 93 -3.66 -1.96 11.12
CA LYS A 93 -4.33 -2.96 10.26
C LYS A 93 -4.64 -4.22 11.07
N LYS A 94 -5.91 -4.57 11.14
CA LYS A 94 -6.36 -5.80 11.80
C LYS A 94 -5.83 -7.04 11.07
N PHE A 95 -5.53 -8.10 11.84
CA PHE A 95 -5.18 -9.40 11.28
C PHE A 95 -6.35 -10.00 10.49
N VAL A 96 -6.10 -10.48 9.28
CA VAL A 96 -7.12 -11.05 8.40
C VAL A 96 -6.83 -12.53 8.12
N TYR A 97 -7.80 -13.40 8.38
CA TYR A 97 -7.73 -14.82 8.06
C TYR A 97 -7.94 -15.08 6.56
N THR A 98 -6.93 -14.74 5.75
CA THR A 98 -6.92 -15.02 4.31
C THR A 98 -6.86 -16.53 4.03
N THR A 99 -7.16 -16.97 2.81
CA THR A 99 -7.03 -18.37 2.39
C THR A 99 -5.60 -18.89 2.65
N ARG A 100 -4.57 -18.06 2.40
CA ARG A 100 -3.17 -18.40 2.69
C ARG A 100 -2.97 -18.69 4.18
N VAL A 101 -3.44 -17.80 5.04
CA VAL A 101 -3.35 -17.97 6.50
C VAL A 101 -4.05 -19.26 6.94
N LYS A 102 -5.29 -19.50 6.46
CA LYS A 102 -6.05 -20.71 6.82
C LYS A 102 -5.30 -21.99 6.43
N ILE A 103 -4.79 -22.08 5.21
CA ILE A 103 -4.02 -23.26 4.75
C ILE A 103 -2.75 -23.42 5.60
N THR A 104 -2.02 -22.33 5.86
CA THR A 104 -0.83 -22.37 6.72
C THR A 104 -1.15 -22.86 8.12
N TYR A 105 -2.24 -22.39 8.74
CA TYR A 105 -2.66 -22.89 10.07
C TYR A 105 -3.10 -24.35 10.05
N CYS A 106 -3.77 -24.82 9.00
CA CYS A 106 -4.11 -26.26 8.89
C CYS A 106 -2.84 -27.13 8.85
N LEU A 107 -1.81 -26.71 8.10
CA LEU A 107 -0.53 -27.42 8.05
C LEU A 107 0.23 -27.35 9.37
N ILE A 108 0.24 -26.19 10.02
CA ILE A 108 0.82 -26.04 11.36
C ILE A 108 0.11 -26.96 12.36
N ALA A 109 -1.22 -27.01 12.34
CA ALA A 109 -2.00 -27.90 13.20
C ALA A 109 -1.64 -29.37 12.98
N ALA A 110 -1.48 -29.81 11.72
CA ALA A 110 -1.06 -31.16 11.39
C ALA A 110 0.35 -31.48 11.96
N ILE A 111 1.30 -30.53 11.84
CA ILE A 111 2.65 -30.66 12.42
C ILE A 111 2.58 -30.80 13.93
N LEU A 112 1.79 -29.94 14.61
CA LEU A 112 1.68 -29.95 16.06
C LEU A 112 0.99 -31.23 16.57
N ILE A 113 -0.03 -31.73 15.88
CA ILE A 113 -0.72 -33.00 16.23
C ILE A 113 0.28 -34.15 16.05
N ALA A 114 1.02 -34.22 14.95
CA ALA A 114 2.03 -35.26 14.76
C ALA A 114 3.12 -35.21 15.84
N SER A 115 3.51 -34.02 16.30
CA SER A 115 4.49 -33.87 17.37
C SER A 115 3.99 -34.38 18.73
N ILE A 116 2.68 -34.31 19.02
CA ILE A 116 2.09 -34.88 20.24
C ILE A 116 2.27 -36.44 20.26
N LEU A 117 2.02 -37.08 19.12
CA LEU A 117 2.22 -38.53 18.98
C LEU A 117 3.70 -38.90 19.15
N GLY A 118 4.59 -38.10 18.60
CA GLY A 118 6.05 -38.27 18.77
C GLY A 118 6.46 -38.18 20.25
N VAL A 119 5.99 -37.15 20.96
CA VAL A 119 6.31 -36.96 22.39
C VAL A 119 5.72 -38.07 23.25
N TYR A 120 4.53 -38.56 22.93
CA TYR A 120 3.94 -39.71 23.61
C TYR A 120 4.85 -40.94 23.50
N SER A 121 5.41 -41.20 22.34
CA SER A 121 6.29 -42.38 22.09
C SER A 121 7.62 -42.32 22.85
N ILE A 122 8.17 -41.12 23.11
CA ILE A 122 9.44 -40.94 23.83
C ILE A 122 9.27 -40.56 25.29
N SER A 123 8.01 -40.47 25.77
CA SER A 123 7.71 -40.04 27.12
C SER A 123 8.31 -40.98 28.17
N GLY A 124 9.04 -40.40 29.15
CA GLY A 124 9.78 -41.15 30.17
C GLY A 124 11.24 -41.44 29.84
N SER A 125 11.69 -41.13 28.62
CA SER A 125 13.11 -41.18 28.26
C SER A 125 13.84 -39.87 28.59
N LYS A 126 15.19 -39.87 28.59
CA LYS A 126 16.01 -38.64 28.70
C LYS A 126 15.71 -37.64 27.59
N LEU A 127 15.17 -38.10 26.47
CA LEU A 127 14.80 -37.26 25.33
C LEU A 127 13.65 -36.28 25.68
N THR A 128 12.80 -36.64 26.64
CA THR A 128 11.73 -35.76 27.12
C THR A 128 12.27 -34.43 27.67
N LEU A 129 13.41 -34.47 28.40
CA LEU A 129 14.06 -33.25 28.90
C LEU A 129 14.50 -32.34 27.75
N VAL A 130 15.11 -32.92 26.71
CA VAL A 130 15.54 -32.15 25.51
C VAL A 130 14.36 -31.45 24.88
N VAL A 131 13.21 -32.10 24.78
CA VAL A 131 11.97 -31.51 24.25
C VAL A 131 11.57 -30.26 25.04
N PHE A 132 11.55 -30.31 26.37
CA PHE A 132 11.17 -29.15 27.20
C PHE A 132 12.20 -28.02 27.15
N ILE A 133 13.49 -28.33 27.02
CA ILE A 133 14.53 -27.33 26.77
C ILE A 133 14.27 -26.61 25.44
N VAL A 134 13.96 -27.35 24.38
CA VAL A 134 13.63 -26.76 23.06
C VAL A 134 12.34 -25.93 23.15
N LEU A 135 11.31 -26.40 23.87
CA LEU A 135 10.06 -25.66 24.06
C LEU A 135 10.25 -24.36 24.86
N SER A 136 11.28 -24.27 25.71
CA SER A 136 11.60 -23.03 26.42
C SER A 136 11.99 -21.89 25.46
N MET A 137 12.49 -22.21 24.28
CA MET A 137 12.77 -21.26 23.19
C MET A 137 11.54 -21.01 22.31
N TYR A 138 10.37 -20.91 22.93
CA TYR A 138 9.06 -20.90 22.28
C TYR A 138 8.91 -19.83 21.19
N LYS A 139 9.55 -18.66 21.29
CA LYS A 139 9.49 -17.62 20.26
C LYS A 139 10.16 -18.05 18.96
N TYR A 140 11.39 -18.56 19.06
CA TYR A 140 12.15 -19.00 17.88
C TYR A 140 11.50 -20.23 17.25
N LEU A 141 11.00 -21.15 18.09
CA LEU A 141 10.26 -22.32 17.62
C LEU A 141 8.97 -21.91 16.91
N SER A 142 8.24 -20.93 17.44
CA SER A 142 7.03 -20.38 16.81
C SER A 142 7.31 -19.77 15.44
N ILE A 143 8.41 -19.00 15.30
CA ILE A 143 8.85 -18.44 14.02
C ILE A 143 9.21 -19.55 13.05
N GLY A 144 10.00 -20.55 13.50
CA GLY A 144 10.41 -21.69 12.66
C GLY A 144 9.22 -22.50 12.16
N ILE A 145 8.27 -22.85 13.04
CA ILE A 145 7.06 -23.60 12.67
C ILE A 145 6.19 -22.79 11.71
N MET A 146 6.04 -21.47 11.93
CA MET A 146 5.28 -20.60 11.05
C MET A 146 5.91 -20.52 9.64
N ILE A 147 7.22 -20.34 9.54
CA ILE A 147 7.94 -20.30 8.26
C ILE A 147 7.84 -21.65 7.55
N LEU A 148 8.01 -22.76 8.28
CA LEU A 148 7.84 -24.10 7.75
C LEU A 148 6.41 -24.33 7.22
N GLY A 149 5.40 -23.97 8.00
CA GLY A 149 4.00 -24.07 7.59
C GLY A 149 3.71 -23.25 6.32
N ASN A 150 4.24 -22.02 6.24
CA ASN A 150 4.11 -21.18 5.03
C ASN A 150 4.88 -21.79 3.83
N PHE A 151 6.06 -22.37 4.06
CA PHE A 151 6.80 -23.06 3.01
C PHE A 151 6.02 -24.25 2.45
N LEU A 152 5.49 -25.09 3.31
CA LEU A 152 4.65 -26.22 2.92
C LEU A 152 3.33 -25.80 2.26
N ALA A 153 2.81 -24.61 2.59
CA ALA A 153 1.61 -24.07 1.95
C ALA A 153 1.86 -23.61 0.50
N LYS A 154 3.11 -23.24 0.13
CA LYS A 154 3.43 -22.70 -1.21
C LYS A 154 2.94 -23.57 -2.38
N PRO A 155 3.17 -24.91 -2.44
CA PRO A 155 2.70 -25.71 -3.55
C PRO A 155 1.18 -25.77 -3.65
N VAL A 156 0.46 -25.86 -2.51
CA VAL A 156 -0.99 -25.87 -2.48
C VAL A 156 -1.55 -24.53 -2.99
N LEU A 157 -0.96 -23.42 -2.53
CA LEU A 157 -1.33 -22.07 -2.97
C LEU A 157 -1.04 -21.86 -4.44
N LYS A 158 0.06 -22.39 -4.97
CA LYS A 158 0.41 -22.31 -6.39
C LYS A 158 -0.66 -22.98 -7.26
N ILE A 159 -1.11 -24.17 -6.89
CA ILE A 159 -2.17 -24.90 -7.61
C ILE A 159 -3.50 -24.12 -7.55
N LEU A 160 -3.86 -23.62 -6.36
CA LEU A 160 -5.09 -22.86 -6.16
C LEU A 160 -5.07 -21.53 -6.95
N ASN A 161 -3.96 -20.80 -6.90
CA ASN A 161 -3.79 -19.55 -7.64
C ASN A 161 -3.84 -19.79 -9.15
N ALA A 162 -3.18 -20.85 -9.65
CA ALA A 162 -3.22 -21.22 -11.06
C ALA A 162 -4.66 -21.51 -11.53
N ARG A 163 -5.47 -22.18 -10.70
CA ARG A 163 -6.89 -22.40 -10.99
C ARG A 163 -7.65 -21.07 -11.11
N TYR A 164 -7.48 -20.17 -10.14
CA TYR A 164 -8.15 -18.86 -10.15
C TYR A 164 -7.71 -17.99 -11.33
N ILE A 165 -6.42 -18.00 -11.68
CA ILE A 165 -5.89 -17.30 -12.85
C ILE A 165 -6.51 -17.86 -14.13
N ASN A 166 -6.61 -19.19 -14.26
CA ASN A 166 -7.21 -19.82 -15.44
C ASN A 166 -8.71 -19.52 -15.56
N GLU A 167 -9.45 -19.47 -14.45
CA GLU A 167 -10.85 -19.04 -14.43
C GLU A 167 -10.98 -17.57 -14.89
N ALA A 168 -10.15 -16.67 -14.37
CA ALA A 168 -10.12 -15.26 -14.77
C ALA A 168 -9.81 -15.11 -16.29
N LYS A 169 -8.81 -15.83 -16.81
CA LYS A 169 -8.50 -15.84 -18.25
C LYS A 169 -9.68 -16.31 -19.09
N LYS A 170 -10.46 -17.30 -18.63
CA LYS A 170 -11.67 -17.76 -19.33
C LYS A 170 -12.75 -16.68 -19.37
N ILE A 171 -12.97 -15.97 -18.24
CA ILE A 171 -13.93 -14.86 -18.16
C ILE A 171 -13.54 -13.73 -19.14
N ILE A 172 -12.28 -13.32 -19.16
CA ILE A 172 -11.79 -12.31 -20.10
C ILE A 172 -12.00 -12.75 -21.55
N LYS A 173 -11.62 -13.98 -21.88
CA LYS A 173 -11.77 -14.53 -23.25
C LYS A 173 -13.23 -14.67 -23.70
N SER A 174 -14.16 -14.90 -22.77
CA SER A 174 -15.60 -15.00 -23.10
C SER A 174 -16.23 -13.64 -23.39
N ASN A 175 -15.68 -12.54 -22.84
CA ASN A 175 -16.17 -11.17 -23.03
C ASN A 175 -15.42 -10.45 -24.17
N LYS A 176 -15.54 -10.95 -25.40
CA LYS A 176 -14.75 -10.47 -26.57
C LYS A 176 -14.92 -8.99 -26.89
N ASN A 177 -16.08 -8.42 -26.61
CA ASN A 177 -16.40 -7.02 -26.92
C ASN A 177 -16.01 -6.05 -25.80
N MET A 178 -15.66 -6.58 -24.62
CA MET A 178 -15.25 -5.77 -23.49
C MET A 178 -13.90 -5.11 -23.77
N LYS A 179 -13.83 -3.79 -23.58
CA LYS A 179 -12.58 -3.01 -23.66
C LYS A 179 -11.86 -3.02 -22.32
N ILE A 180 -10.58 -3.24 -22.34
CA ILE A 180 -9.76 -3.32 -21.12
C ILE A 180 -8.76 -2.19 -21.12
N ILE A 181 -8.81 -1.37 -20.06
CA ILE A 181 -7.92 -0.26 -19.81
C ILE A 181 -7.00 -0.63 -18.67
N GLY A 182 -5.72 -0.79 -18.94
CA GLY A 182 -4.69 -1.02 -17.92
C GLY A 182 -4.10 0.32 -17.47
N ILE A 183 -4.04 0.55 -16.16
CA ILE A 183 -3.48 1.79 -15.60
C ILE A 183 -2.37 1.44 -14.62
N THR A 184 -1.15 1.95 -14.89
CA THR A 184 -0.01 1.85 -13.99
C THR A 184 0.70 3.20 -13.83
N GLY A 185 1.73 3.22 -13.01
CA GLY A 185 2.57 4.39 -12.72
C GLY A 185 3.17 4.31 -11.33
N SER A 186 4.10 5.18 -11.03
CA SER A 186 4.57 5.37 -9.66
C SER A 186 3.49 6.07 -8.84
N TYR A 187 2.91 7.15 -9.35
CA TYR A 187 1.93 8.00 -8.67
C TYR A 187 0.66 8.14 -9.53
N GLY A 188 -0.47 8.53 -8.93
CA GLY A 188 -1.70 8.89 -9.64
C GLY A 188 -2.59 7.72 -10.09
N LYS A 189 -2.14 6.47 -10.06
CA LYS A 189 -2.90 5.28 -10.54
C LYS A 189 -4.36 5.23 -10.07
N THR A 190 -4.56 5.26 -8.76
CA THR A 190 -5.89 5.12 -8.14
C THR A 190 -6.78 6.33 -8.46
N SER A 191 -6.24 7.54 -8.44
CA SER A 191 -6.98 8.75 -8.82
C SER A 191 -7.41 8.68 -10.29
N THR A 192 -6.47 8.36 -11.20
CA THR A 192 -6.78 8.19 -12.63
C THR A 192 -7.82 7.10 -12.86
N LYS A 193 -7.69 5.94 -12.21
CA LYS A 193 -8.67 4.85 -12.30
C LYS A 193 -10.08 5.32 -11.93
N ASN A 194 -10.24 6.00 -10.80
CA ASN A 194 -11.53 6.49 -10.34
C ASN A 194 -12.11 7.55 -11.27
N ILE A 195 -11.28 8.50 -11.75
CA ILE A 195 -11.68 9.54 -12.70
C ILE A 195 -12.11 8.92 -14.04
N VAL A 196 -11.31 8.00 -14.58
CA VAL A 196 -11.62 7.27 -15.82
C VAL A 196 -12.95 6.52 -15.67
N THR A 197 -13.12 5.78 -14.58
CA THR A 197 -14.35 5.01 -14.35
C THR A 197 -15.57 5.92 -14.28
N ALA A 198 -15.53 6.97 -13.45
CA ALA A 198 -16.64 7.90 -13.30
C ALA A 198 -17.00 8.61 -14.62
N LEU A 199 -16.01 8.90 -15.47
CA LEU A 199 -16.25 9.47 -16.79
C LEU A 199 -16.90 8.46 -17.73
N LEU A 200 -16.41 7.23 -17.79
CA LEU A 200 -16.89 6.19 -18.70
C LEU A 200 -18.28 5.66 -18.32
N GLU A 201 -18.65 5.68 -17.04
CA GLU A 201 -19.99 5.31 -16.56
C GLU A 201 -21.11 6.21 -17.10
N GLU A 202 -20.78 7.34 -17.73
CA GLU A 202 -21.76 8.14 -18.45
C GLU A 202 -22.34 7.41 -19.67
N LYS A 203 -21.57 6.48 -20.27
CA LYS A 203 -21.94 5.80 -21.50
C LYS A 203 -21.87 4.27 -21.44
N TYR A 204 -20.94 3.72 -20.63
CA TYR A 204 -20.61 2.31 -20.64
C TYR A 204 -20.89 1.64 -19.30
N ILE A 205 -21.24 0.36 -19.31
CA ILE A 205 -21.27 -0.47 -18.10
C ILE A 205 -19.82 -0.81 -17.75
N THR A 206 -19.27 -0.03 -16.79
CA THR A 206 -17.87 -0.06 -16.44
C THR A 206 -17.64 -0.77 -15.12
N VAL A 207 -16.62 -1.62 -15.06
CA VAL A 207 -16.12 -2.26 -13.84
C VAL A 207 -14.69 -1.82 -13.63
N MET A 208 -14.30 -1.50 -12.38
CA MET A 208 -12.91 -1.20 -12.04
C MET A 208 -12.39 -2.10 -10.93
N THR A 209 -11.07 -2.27 -10.83
CA THR A 209 -10.46 -2.89 -9.65
C THR A 209 -10.78 -2.08 -8.40
N PRO A 210 -11.41 -2.68 -7.35
CA PRO A 210 -11.84 -1.94 -6.17
C PRO A 210 -10.64 -1.54 -5.30
N LYS A 211 -10.74 -0.39 -4.62
CA LYS A 211 -9.69 0.11 -3.71
C LYS A 211 -8.30 0.03 -4.35
N SER A 212 -7.34 -0.63 -3.66
CA SER A 212 -5.96 -0.84 -4.14
C SER A 212 -5.73 -2.29 -4.61
N TYR A 213 -6.74 -2.95 -5.21
CA TYR A 213 -6.60 -4.31 -5.77
C TYR A 213 -5.82 -4.27 -7.09
N ASN A 214 -4.53 -3.99 -6.99
CA ASN A 214 -3.62 -3.77 -8.12
C ASN A 214 -2.53 -4.85 -8.25
N THR A 215 -2.62 -5.92 -7.47
CA THR A 215 -1.76 -7.12 -7.58
C THR A 215 -2.45 -8.19 -8.42
N THR A 216 -1.70 -9.16 -8.95
CA THR A 216 -2.23 -10.27 -9.77
C THR A 216 -3.46 -10.92 -9.15
N LEU A 217 -3.41 -11.31 -7.86
CA LEU A 217 -4.55 -11.96 -7.21
C LEU A 217 -5.69 -10.99 -6.89
N GLY A 218 -5.41 -9.71 -6.67
CA GLY A 218 -6.43 -8.67 -6.52
C GLY A 218 -7.22 -8.47 -7.81
N VAL A 219 -6.53 -8.39 -8.94
CA VAL A 219 -7.13 -8.30 -10.28
C VAL A 219 -7.93 -9.56 -10.61
N VAL A 220 -7.36 -10.75 -10.37
CA VAL A 220 -8.04 -12.05 -10.57
C VAL A 220 -9.33 -12.14 -9.75
N LYS A 221 -9.30 -11.67 -8.50
CA LYS A 221 -10.49 -11.63 -7.66
C LYS A 221 -11.57 -10.74 -8.27
N THR A 222 -11.23 -9.51 -8.67
CA THR A 222 -12.16 -8.58 -9.32
C THR A 222 -12.78 -9.20 -10.58
N ILE A 223 -11.96 -9.82 -11.44
CA ILE A 223 -12.45 -10.46 -12.66
C ILE A 223 -13.49 -11.53 -12.34
N ARG A 224 -13.24 -12.37 -11.34
CA ARG A 224 -14.12 -13.48 -10.98
C ARG A 224 -15.40 -13.05 -10.26
N GLU A 225 -15.34 -11.98 -9.47
CA GLU A 225 -16.46 -11.54 -8.63
C GLU A 225 -17.32 -10.48 -9.32
N ASP A 226 -16.70 -9.52 -10.02
CA ASP A 226 -17.37 -8.31 -10.48
C ASP A 226 -17.65 -8.27 -11.99
N ILE A 227 -16.80 -8.87 -12.85
CA ILE A 227 -17.04 -8.88 -14.30
C ILE A 227 -18.20 -9.79 -14.65
N LYS A 228 -19.15 -9.24 -15.41
CA LYS A 228 -20.35 -9.92 -15.89
C LYS A 228 -20.35 -9.97 -17.42
N PRO A 229 -21.19 -10.85 -18.06
CA PRO A 229 -21.27 -10.94 -19.53
C PRO A 229 -21.65 -9.62 -20.23
N TYR A 230 -22.29 -8.72 -19.53
CA TYR A 230 -22.72 -7.40 -20.04
C TYR A 230 -21.75 -6.26 -19.67
N THR A 231 -20.61 -6.54 -19.04
CA THR A 231 -19.58 -5.54 -18.78
C THR A 231 -18.95 -5.08 -20.10
N GLU A 232 -18.97 -3.78 -20.38
CA GLU A 232 -18.47 -3.20 -21.62
C GLU A 232 -17.04 -2.68 -21.47
N VAL A 233 -16.67 -2.18 -20.29
CA VAL A 233 -15.33 -1.66 -20.01
C VAL A 233 -14.82 -2.17 -18.66
N PHE A 234 -13.56 -2.63 -18.66
CA PHE A 234 -12.85 -2.99 -17.43
C PHE A 234 -11.64 -2.09 -17.23
N VAL A 235 -11.65 -1.31 -16.16
CA VAL A 235 -10.55 -0.43 -15.75
C VAL A 235 -9.69 -1.13 -14.70
N CYS A 236 -8.51 -1.58 -15.10
CA CYS A 236 -7.61 -2.41 -14.30
C CYS A 236 -6.42 -1.61 -13.79
N GLU A 237 -6.38 -1.31 -12.49
CA GLU A 237 -5.18 -0.76 -11.86
C GLU A 237 -4.13 -1.86 -11.69
N MET A 238 -2.88 -1.59 -12.13
CA MET A 238 -1.76 -2.52 -12.08
C MET A 238 -0.61 -1.93 -11.27
N GLY A 239 -0.36 -2.51 -10.10
CA GLY A 239 0.77 -2.18 -9.24
C GLY A 239 1.95 -3.10 -9.50
N ALA A 240 3.16 -2.59 -9.26
CA ALA A 240 4.36 -3.41 -9.18
C ALA A 240 5.38 -2.80 -8.24
N ALA A 241 6.03 -3.65 -7.48
CA ALA A 241 7.22 -3.38 -6.71
C ALA A 241 8.47 -4.04 -7.33
N ARG A 242 8.31 -4.97 -8.29
CA ARG A 242 9.38 -5.72 -8.96
C ARG A 242 9.09 -5.87 -10.45
N LEU A 243 10.15 -6.10 -11.24
CA LEU A 243 10.01 -6.46 -12.65
C LEU A 243 9.22 -7.76 -12.82
N GLY A 244 8.38 -7.82 -13.86
CA GLY A 244 7.55 -8.96 -14.22
C GLY A 244 6.15 -8.97 -13.61
N GLU A 245 5.88 -8.17 -12.57
CA GLU A 245 4.58 -8.17 -11.90
C GLU A 245 3.47 -7.55 -12.77
N ILE A 246 3.75 -6.48 -13.52
CA ILE A 246 2.79 -5.90 -14.48
C ILE A 246 2.60 -6.85 -15.65
N LYS A 247 3.68 -7.45 -16.15
CA LYS A 247 3.60 -8.46 -17.20
C LYS A 247 2.67 -9.62 -16.79
N GLU A 248 2.78 -10.12 -15.57
CA GLU A 248 1.92 -11.20 -15.06
C GLU A 248 0.42 -10.81 -15.13
N ILE A 249 0.08 -9.57 -14.78
CA ILE A 249 -1.30 -9.07 -14.90
C ILE A 249 -1.70 -8.94 -16.37
N CYS A 250 -0.83 -8.40 -17.23
CA CYS A 250 -1.08 -8.25 -18.66
C CYS A 250 -1.30 -9.62 -19.33
N ASP A 251 -0.59 -10.68 -18.93
CA ASP A 251 -0.78 -12.05 -19.43
C ASP A 251 -2.19 -12.62 -19.09
N ILE A 252 -2.92 -11.97 -18.18
CA ILE A 252 -4.29 -12.34 -17.82
C ILE A 252 -5.31 -11.48 -18.56
N VAL A 253 -5.12 -10.14 -18.52
CA VAL A 253 -6.16 -9.20 -18.99
C VAL A 253 -5.95 -8.70 -20.41
N GLN A 254 -4.72 -8.62 -20.90
CA GLN A 254 -4.35 -8.13 -22.24
C GLN A 254 -5.02 -6.78 -22.56
N PRO A 255 -4.52 -5.65 -22.04
CA PRO A 255 -5.15 -4.34 -22.20
C PRO A 255 -5.30 -3.93 -23.67
N ASP A 256 -6.46 -3.35 -24.04
CA ASP A 256 -6.67 -2.64 -25.29
C ASP A 256 -6.03 -1.23 -25.25
N ILE A 257 -6.07 -0.60 -24.08
CA ILE A 257 -5.48 0.71 -23.82
C ILE A 257 -4.59 0.60 -22.58
N SER A 258 -3.34 0.98 -22.73
CA SER A 258 -2.33 1.02 -21.67
C SER A 258 -2.07 2.46 -21.24
N VAL A 259 -2.06 2.70 -19.91
CA VAL A 259 -1.84 4.03 -19.33
C VAL A 259 -0.68 3.99 -18.36
N ILE A 260 0.26 4.92 -18.51
CA ILE A 260 1.28 5.21 -17.50
C ILE A 260 1.07 6.64 -17.02
N THR A 261 0.63 6.80 -15.77
CA THR A 261 0.28 8.10 -15.20
C THR A 261 1.48 8.98 -14.94
N SER A 262 2.46 8.47 -14.23
CA SER A 262 3.76 9.09 -13.96
C SER A 262 4.79 8.05 -13.55
N ILE A 263 6.07 8.35 -13.75
CA ILE A 263 7.20 7.54 -13.26
C ILE A 263 8.07 8.41 -12.37
N GLY A 264 8.44 7.88 -11.22
CA GLY A 264 9.32 8.54 -10.25
C GLY A 264 9.92 7.54 -9.26
N PRO A 265 10.80 7.99 -8.35
CA PRO A 265 11.55 7.15 -7.41
C PRO A 265 10.64 6.57 -6.32
N GLN A 266 9.81 5.60 -6.67
CA GLN A 266 8.97 4.83 -5.75
C GLN A 266 9.43 3.37 -5.72
N HIS A 267 9.40 2.70 -4.56
CA HIS A 267 9.88 1.32 -4.38
C HIS A 267 11.32 1.12 -4.88
N LEU A 268 12.18 2.14 -4.75
CA LEU A 268 13.54 2.12 -5.27
C LEU A 268 14.37 0.97 -4.69
N THR A 269 14.15 0.61 -3.43
CA THR A 269 14.83 -0.51 -2.77
C THR A 269 14.54 -1.84 -3.47
N SER A 270 13.31 -2.09 -3.90
CA SER A 270 12.92 -3.36 -4.54
C SER A 270 13.20 -3.38 -6.04
N PHE A 271 13.05 -2.26 -6.74
CA PHE A 271 13.43 -2.13 -8.15
C PHE A 271 14.94 -1.98 -8.36
N LYS A 272 15.69 -1.54 -7.34
CA LYS A 272 17.15 -1.31 -7.34
C LYS A 272 17.64 -0.12 -8.19
N SER A 273 16.92 0.31 -9.21
CA SER A 273 17.28 1.47 -10.04
C SER A 273 16.05 2.12 -10.67
N LEU A 274 16.19 3.39 -11.07
CA LEU A 274 15.16 4.13 -11.78
C LEU A 274 14.90 3.52 -13.18
N ASP A 275 15.93 3.02 -13.86
CA ASP A 275 15.79 2.36 -15.16
C ASP A 275 14.95 1.08 -15.05
N ASN A 276 15.07 0.33 -13.95
CA ASN A 276 14.20 -0.81 -13.68
C ASN A 276 12.76 -0.40 -13.39
N ILE A 277 12.55 0.76 -12.74
CA ILE A 277 11.19 1.31 -12.55
C ILE A 277 10.59 1.65 -13.93
N ILE A 278 11.32 2.35 -14.79
CA ILE A 278 10.88 2.65 -16.16
C ILE A 278 10.52 1.37 -16.89
N LYS A 279 11.46 0.41 -16.96
CA LYS A 279 11.24 -0.89 -17.61
C LYS A 279 10.01 -1.62 -17.06
N GLY A 280 9.87 -1.69 -15.73
CA GLY A 280 8.75 -2.38 -15.08
C GLY A 280 7.41 -1.71 -15.36
N LYS A 281 7.34 -0.36 -15.42
CA LYS A 281 6.09 0.32 -15.75
C LYS A 281 5.75 0.18 -17.24
N PHE A 282 6.74 0.14 -18.12
CA PHE A 282 6.54 -0.08 -19.56
C PHE A 282 6.16 -1.53 -19.91
N GLU A 283 6.23 -2.47 -18.98
CA GLU A 283 5.66 -3.82 -19.18
C GLU A 283 4.18 -3.77 -19.59
N ILE A 284 3.43 -2.76 -19.16
CA ILE A 284 2.02 -2.58 -19.56
C ILE A 284 1.88 -2.28 -21.05
N VAL A 285 2.82 -1.56 -21.63
CA VAL A 285 2.85 -1.21 -23.05
C VAL A 285 3.33 -2.40 -23.87
N THR A 286 4.44 -3.01 -23.47
CA THR A 286 5.07 -4.12 -24.20
C THR A 286 4.30 -5.43 -24.13
N ASN A 287 3.34 -5.58 -23.21
CA ASN A 287 2.51 -6.79 -23.04
C ASN A 287 1.01 -6.48 -23.18
N SER A 288 0.64 -5.37 -23.84
CA SER A 288 -0.73 -5.09 -24.25
C SER A 288 -1.15 -5.99 -25.44
N LYS A 289 -2.42 -5.93 -25.83
CA LYS A 289 -2.90 -6.58 -27.06
C LYS A 289 -2.10 -6.11 -28.27
N GLU A 290 -2.01 -6.96 -29.27
CA GLU A 290 -1.56 -6.57 -30.60
C GLU A 290 -2.43 -5.40 -31.11
N HIS A 291 -1.81 -4.33 -31.59
CA HIS A 291 -2.46 -3.05 -31.93
C HIS A 291 -3.11 -2.30 -30.75
N GLY A 292 -2.73 -2.62 -29.50
CA GLY A 292 -3.13 -1.84 -28.32
C GLY A 292 -2.53 -0.44 -28.36
N LYS A 293 -3.25 0.52 -27.77
CA LYS A 293 -2.84 1.93 -27.70
C LYS A 293 -2.20 2.25 -26.36
N ALA A 294 -1.27 3.20 -26.34
CA ALA A 294 -0.65 3.68 -25.10
C ALA A 294 -0.93 5.18 -24.89
N ILE A 295 -1.60 5.52 -23.79
CA ILE A 295 -1.87 6.93 -23.41
C ILE A 295 -0.84 7.36 -22.37
N LEU A 296 0.04 8.30 -22.74
CA LEU A 296 1.26 8.58 -22.00
C LEU A 296 1.47 10.08 -21.73
N ASN A 297 1.81 10.42 -20.48
CA ASN A 297 2.12 11.77 -20.06
C ASN A 297 3.55 12.15 -20.44
N VAL A 298 3.72 12.94 -21.48
CA VAL A 298 5.06 13.33 -21.96
C VAL A 298 5.66 14.54 -21.23
N ASP A 299 4.98 15.13 -20.26
CA ASP A 299 5.60 16.08 -19.34
C ASP A 299 6.53 15.37 -18.33
N ASN A 300 6.35 14.07 -18.12
CA ASN A 300 7.23 13.26 -17.29
C ASN A 300 8.46 12.79 -18.09
N GLU A 301 9.66 13.20 -17.70
CA GLU A 301 10.92 12.90 -18.38
C GLU A 301 11.20 11.39 -18.50
N TYR A 302 10.85 10.61 -17.47
CA TYR A 302 11.07 9.17 -17.44
C TYR A 302 10.10 8.43 -18.36
N ILE A 303 8.89 8.96 -18.56
CA ILE A 303 7.96 8.43 -19.56
C ILE A 303 8.50 8.72 -20.96
N ARG A 304 9.00 9.92 -21.26
CA ARG A 304 9.65 10.21 -22.55
C ARG A 304 10.79 9.24 -22.85
N LYS A 305 11.70 9.05 -21.88
CA LYS A 305 12.78 8.06 -22.00
C LYS A 305 12.25 6.65 -22.28
N GLY A 306 11.19 6.26 -21.59
CA GLY A 306 10.55 4.95 -21.76
C GLY A 306 9.88 4.76 -23.12
N ILE A 307 9.28 5.81 -23.71
CA ILE A 307 8.71 5.77 -25.06
C ILE A 307 9.79 5.42 -26.09
N GLU A 308 10.93 6.10 -26.02
CA GLU A 308 12.07 5.85 -26.93
C GLU A 308 12.60 4.42 -26.84
N LEU A 309 12.58 3.83 -25.64
CA LEU A 309 13.15 2.51 -25.39
C LEU A 309 12.16 1.35 -25.64
N TYR A 310 10.87 1.54 -25.32
CA TYR A 310 9.92 0.43 -25.17
C TYR A 310 8.62 0.57 -25.98
N ALA A 311 8.33 1.73 -26.60
CA ALA A 311 7.07 1.97 -27.29
C ALA A 311 7.21 2.26 -28.79
N LYS A 312 8.32 1.90 -29.44
CA LYS A 312 8.63 2.22 -30.85
C LYS A 312 7.59 1.73 -31.86
N ASN A 313 6.92 0.61 -31.55
CA ASN A 313 5.92 -0.02 -32.43
C ASN A 313 4.50 0.07 -31.87
N THR A 314 4.26 0.98 -30.92
CA THR A 314 2.96 1.17 -30.26
C THR A 314 2.33 2.47 -30.77
N ASP A 315 1.01 2.49 -30.98
CA ASP A 315 0.26 3.75 -31.21
C ASP A 315 0.24 4.54 -29.90
N VAL A 316 1.15 5.53 -29.79
CA VAL A 316 1.27 6.39 -28.62
C VAL A 316 0.35 7.59 -28.78
N ILE A 317 -0.54 7.73 -27.81
CA ILE A 317 -1.41 8.90 -27.63
C ILE A 317 -0.80 9.71 -26.49
N ASP A 318 -0.06 10.74 -26.86
CA ASP A 318 0.60 11.61 -25.90
C ASP A 318 -0.30 12.72 -25.40
N TYR A 319 -0.07 13.14 -24.14
CA TYR A 319 -0.73 14.29 -23.56
C TYR A 319 0.22 15.11 -22.69
N SER A 320 -0.01 16.44 -22.66
CA SER A 320 0.82 17.41 -21.96
C SER A 320 0.02 18.61 -21.46
N MET A 321 0.52 19.25 -20.40
CA MET A 321 0.11 20.60 -20.01
C MET A 321 1.08 21.68 -20.52
N ASN A 322 2.29 21.28 -20.92
CA ASN A 322 3.38 22.20 -21.27
C ASN A 322 3.70 22.23 -22.76
N ASP A 323 3.44 21.13 -23.49
CA ASP A 323 3.73 21.01 -24.93
C ASP A 323 2.43 20.97 -25.76
N LYS A 324 2.24 22.00 -26.58
CA LYS A 324 1.08 22.14 -27.47
C LYS A 324 1.13 21.24 -28.70
N ASN A 325 2.26 20.59 -28.98
CA ASN A 325 2.42 19.72 -30.14
C ASN A 325 1.94 18.30 -29.86
N THR A 326 1.51 18.01 -28.63
CA THR A 326 0.96 16.71 -28.26
C THR A 326 -0.47 16.52 -28.76
N ARG A 327 -0.89 15.25 -28.94
CA ARG A 327 -2.23 14.91 -29.41
C ARG A 327 -3.33 15.47 -28.49
N TYR A 328 -3.08 15.50 -27.18
CA TYR A 328 -3.93 16.16 -26.18
C TYR A 328 -3.10 17.17 -25.40
N HIS A 329 -3.46 18.44 -25.44
CA HIS A 329 -2.79 19.46 -24.64
C HIS A 329 -3.78 20.35 -23.89
N VAL A 330 -3.27 21.03 -22.87
CA VAL A 330 -4.08 21.87 -22.00
C VAL A 330 -3.79 23.33 -22.26
N GLU A 331 -4.86 24.12 -22.32
CA GLU A 331 -4.79 25.59 -22.43
C GLU A 331 -5.65 26.26 -21.36
N ASN A 332 -5.41 27.55 -21.15
CA ASN A 332 -6.24 28.42 -20.31
C ASN A 332 -6.50 27.89 -18.90
N VAL A 333 -5.46 27.36 -18.25
CA VAL A 333 -5.55 26.80 -16.91
C VAL A 333 -5.77 27.89 -15.87
N ASN A 334 -6.91 27.81 -15.17
CA ASN A 334 -7.23 28.63 -14.02
C ASN A 334 -7.54 27.71 -12.83
N MET A 335 -6.64 27.70 -11.83
CA MET A 335 -6.78 26.93 -10.60
C MET A 335 -7.11 27.84 -9.43
N SER A 336 -8.02 27.41 -8.56
CA SER A 336 -8.45 28.12 -7.36
C SER A 336 -8.73 27.16 -6.22
N ASP A 337 -9.07 27.70 -5.07
CA ASP A 337 -9.57 26.98 -3.90
C ASP A 337 -10.93 26.28 -4.12
N LYS A 338 -11.63 26.59 -5.22
CA LYS A 338 -12.92 26.00 -5.60
C LYS A 338 -12.81 24.90 -6.64
N GLY A 339 -11.60 24.67 -7.16
CA GLY A 339 -11.32 23.71 -8.22
C GLY A 339 -10.56 24.31 -9.38
N SER A 340 -10.68 23.72 -10.56
CA SER A 340 -9.94 24.14 -11.75
C SER A 340 -10.85 24.26 -12.97
N VAL A 341 -10.57 25.26 -13.80
CA VAL A 341 -11.17 25.45 -15.13
C VAL A 341 -10.05 25.47 -16.14
N PHE A 342 -10.15 24.66 -17.19
CA PHE A 342 -9.14 24.58 -18.24
C PHE A 342 -9.72 24.03 -19.54
N ASP A 343 -9.03 24.22 -20.62
CA ASP A 343 -9.39 23.71 -21.93
C ASP A 343 -8.50 22.51 -22.30
N VAL A 344 -9.10 21.41 -22.75
CA VAL A 344 -8.39 20.29 -23.36
C VAL A 344 -8.58 20.38 -24.87
N VAL A 345 -7.47 20.49 -25.58
CA VAL A 345 -7.45 20.55 -27.05
C VAL A 345 -6.98 19.21 -27.58
N CYS A 346 -7.73 18.66 -28.55
CA CYS A 346 -7.38 17.43 -29.26
C CYS A 346 -7.73 17.60 -30.74
N ASN A 347 -6.73 17.62 -31.60
CA ASN A 347 -6.87 17.99 -33.01
C ASN A 347 -7.64 19.34 -33.13
N ASP A 348 -8.71 19.39 -33.94
CA ASP A 348 -9.55 20.57 -34.12
C ASP A 348 -10.68 20.72 -33.09
N SER A 349 -10.71 19.89 -32.05
CA SER A 349 -11.76 19.91 -31.02
C SER A 349 -11.24 20.43 -29.69
N LYS A 350 -12.05 21.28 -29.04
CA LYS A 350 -11.76 21.89 -27.75
C LYS A 350 -12.86 21.54 -26.75
N ILE A 351 -12.47 21.09 -25.57
CA ILE A 351 -13.38 20.76 -24.47
C ILE A 351 -13.02 21.61 -23.27
N THR A 352 -13.89 22.53 -22.88
CA THR A 352 -13.75 23.27 -21.63
C THR A 352 -14.16 22.38 -20.48
N VAL A 353 -13.28 22.20 -19.53
CA VAL A 353 -13.43 21.38 -18.32
C VAL A 353 -13.59 22.30 -17.12
N GLU A 354 -14.61 22.04 -16.33
CA GLU A 354 -14.80 22.62 -14.99
C GLU A 354 -14.88 21.48 -13.99
N THR A 355 -14.01 21.50 -12.97
CA THR A 355 -13.92 20.45 -11.95
C THR A 355 -13.70 21.04 -10.56
N LYS A 356 -14.25 20.36 -9.55
CA LYS A 356 -13.99 20.66 -8.13
C LYS A 356 -12.74 20.00 -7.59
N LEU A 357 -12.08 19.16 -8.39
CA LEU A 357 -10.83 18.52 -7.98
C LEU A 357 -9.72 19.57 -7.87
N LEU A 358 -8.98 19.49 -6.77
CA LEU A 358 -7.87 20.39 -6.46
C LEU A 358 -6.53 19.81 -6.91
N GLY A 359 -5.58 20.69 -7.19
CA GLY A 359 -4.20 20.31 -7.52
C GLY A 359 -3.94 19.99 -8.99
N LYS A 360 -2.76 20.41 -9.45
CA LYS A 360 -2.29 20.26 -10.83
C LYS A 360 -2.32 18.81 -11.32
N HIS A 361 -1.99 17.85 -10.46
CA HIS A 361 -1.99 16.43 -10.80
C HIS A 361 -3.37 15.89 -11.24
N ASN A 362 -4.47 16.47 -10.73
CA ASN A 362 -5.81 16.08 -11.17
C ASN A 362 -6.16 16.59 -12.57
N ILE A 363 -5.53 17.67 -13.05
CA ILE A 363 -5.65 18.09 -14.44
C ILE A 363 -5.08 17.00 -15.36
N TYR A 364 -3.86 16.49 -15.09
CA TYR A 364 -3.28 15.37 -15.83
C TYR A 364 -4.17 14.12 -15.84
N ASN A 365 -4.74 13.77 -14.69
CA ASN A 365 -5.61 12.61 -14.57
C ASN A 365 -6.90 12.76 -15.40
N ILE A 366 -7.48 13.98 -15.44
CA ILE A 366 -8.68 14.29 -16.24
C ILE A 366 -8.34 14.29 -17.73
N VAL A 367 -7.22 14.86 -18.15
CA VAL A 367 -6.79 14.84 -19.57
C VAL A 367 -6.60 13.41 -20.05
N CYS A 368 -5.96 12.57 -19.24
CA CYS A 368 -5.82 11.14 -19.51
C CYS A 368 -7.20 10.46 -19.67
N ALA A 369 -8.16 10.75 -18.77
CA ALA A 369 -9.50 10.19 -18.85
C ALA A 369 -10.26 10.65 -20.10
N ILE A 370 -10.11 11.93 -20.49
CA ILE A 370 -10.69 12.46 -21.74
C ILE A 370 -10.08 11.76 -22.96
N ALA A 371 -8.76 11.54 -22.98
CA ALA A 371 -8.11 10.83 -24.06
C ALA A 371 -8.66 9.39 -24.19
N ILE A 372 -8.83 8.66 -23.07
CA ILE A 372 -9.44 7.34 -23.05
C ILE A 372 -10.88 7.38 -23.56
N ALA A 373 -11.69 8.33 -23.08
CA ALA A 373 -13.09 8.46 -23.47
C ALA A 373 -13.24 8.74 -24.98
N LYS A 374 -12.37 9.58 -25.55
CA LYS A 374 -12.32 9.86 -26.99
C LYS A 374 -11.95 8.62 -27.79
N GLU A 375 -10.96 7.86 -27.37
CA GLU A 375 -10.54 6.61 -28.03
C GLU A 375 -11.64 5.54 -27.98
N LEU A 376 -12.53 5.59 -26.98
CA LEU A 376 -13.72 4.75 -26.91
C LEU A 376 -14.95 5.32 -27.63
N GLY A 377 -14.84 6.47 -28.29
CA GLY A 377 -15.89 7.07 -29.10
C GLY A 377 -16.96 7.83 -28.30
N MET A 378 -16.60 8.42 -27.17
CA MET A 378 -17.49 9.35 -26.46
C MET A 378 -17.49 10.73 -27.12
N THR A 379 -18.67 11.32 -27.18
CA THR A 379 -18.88 12.69 -27.67
C THR A 379 -18.41 13.72 -26.63
N ASN A 380 -18.16 14.97 -27.09
CA ASN A 380 -17.78 16.06 -26.17
C ASN A 380 -18.85 16.30 -25.07
N GLU A 381 -20.12 16.16 -25.42
CA GLU A 381 -21.20 16.38 -24.48
C GLU A 381 -21.32 15.26 -23.43
N GLU A 382 -21.09 13.99 -23.84
CA GLU A 382 -20.99 12.87 -22.89
C GLU A 382 -19.81 13.07 -21.94
N ILE A 383 -18.65 13.50 -22.46
CA ILE A 383 -17.46 13.79 -21.65
C ILE A 383 -17.72 14.90 -20.65
N LYS A 384 -18.32 16.03 -21.07
CA LYS A 384 -18.66 17.14 -20.16
C LYS A 384 -19.62 16.70 -19.05
N ARG A 385 -20.63 15.87 -19.37
CA ARG A 385 -21.58 15.35 -18.35
C ARG A 385 -20.88 14.41 -17.38
N GLY A 386 -20.00 13.51 -17.88
CA GLY A 386 -19.25 12.60 -17.05
C GLY A 386 -18.27 13.33 -16.10
N ILE A 387 -17.57 14.35 -16.58
CA ILE A 387 -16.64 15.14 -15.75
C ILE A 387 -17.35 15.78 -14.55
N LYS A 388 -18.58 16.29 -14.72
CA LYS A 388 -19.36 16.89 -13.62
C LYS A 388 -19.71 15.89 -12.50
N LYS A 389 -19.69 14.59 -12.79
CA LYS A 389 -19.98 13.52 -11.82
C LYS A 389 -18.74 13.09 -11.02
N ILE A 390 -17.54 13.50 -11.45
CA ILE A 390 -16.29 13.13 -10.78
C ILE A 390 -16.25 13.73 -9.38
N LYS A 391 -16.00 12.89 -8.39
CA LYS A 391 -15.84 13.25 -6.99
C LYS A 391 -14.38 13.11 -6.57
N PRO A 392 -13.91 13.88 -5.57
CA PRO A 392 -12.62 13.63 -4.95
C PRO A 392 -12.50 12.18 -4.49
N VAL A 393 -11.33 11.61 -4.65
CA VAL A 393 -11.00 10.28 -4.13
C VAL A 393 -10.61 10.44 -2.66
N GLU A 394 -11.15 9.59 -1.80
CA GLU A 394 -10.87 9.60 -0.37
C GLU A 394 -9.36 9.59 -0.09
N HIS A 395 -8.92 10.45 0.80
CA HIS A 395 -7.51 10.66 1.17
C HIS A 395 -6.59 11.07 -0.01
N ARG A 396 -7.13 11.75 -1.04
CA ARG A 396 -6.37 12.25 -2.20
C ARG A 396 -6.70 13.71 -2.44
N LEU A 397 -6.08 14.58 -1.66
CA LEU A 397 -6.28 16.03 -1.67
C LEU A 397 -7.77 16.41 -1.57
N GLU A 398 -8.47 15.72 -0.69
CA GLU A 398 -9.90 15.87 -0.44
C GLU A 398 -10.16 16.97 0.60
N LEU A 399 -10.95 17.98 0.24
CA LEU A 399 -11.38 19.01 1.18
C LEU A 399 -12.55 18.50 2.02
N LYS A 400 -12.36 18.37 3.33
CA LYS A 400 -13.37 17.87 4.28
C LYS A 400 -13.20 18.43 5.68
N VAL A 401 -14.14 18.16 6.58
CA VAL A 401 -14.00 18.50 8.00
C VAL A 401 -13.54 17.28 8.79
N MET A 402 -12.43 17.41 9.50
CA MET A 402 -11.83 16.37 10.34
C MET A 402 -11.70 16.89 11.78
N GLY A 403 -12.39 16.26 12.75
CA GLY A 403 -12.31 16.67 14.16
C GLY A 403 -12.76 18.14 14.41
N GLY A 404 -13.66 18.67 13.58
CA GLY A 404 -14.11 20.08 13.65
C GLY A 404 -13.19 21.08 12.93
N ILE A 405 -12.12 20.63 12.28
CA ILE A 405 -11.14 21.44 11.55
C ILE A 405 -11.34 21.23 10.05
N LEU A 406 -11.34 22.33 9.28
CA LEU A 406 -11.32 22.24 7.83
C LEU A 406 -9.96 21.69 7.38
N ALA A 407 -9.96 20.62 6.60
CA ALA A 407 -8.75 19.90 6.22
C ALA A 407 -8.71 19.58 4.73
N LEU A 408 -7.53 19.67 4.15
CA LEU A 408 -7.14 18.98 2.92
C LEU A 408 -6.54 17.65 3.34
N ASP A 409 -7.22 16.56 3.01
CA ASP A 409 -6.80 15.21 3.34
C ASP A 409 -6.07 14.57 2.15
N ASP A 410 -4.76 14.46 2.24
CA ASP A 410 -3.88 13.75 1.31
C ASP A 410 -3.06 12.66 2.05
N ALA A 411 -3.73 12.00 3.00
CA ALA A 411 -3.09 11.11 3.96
C ALA A 411 -2.91 9.67 3.47
N PHE A 412 -3.08 9.35 2.18
CA PHE A 412 -2.98 7.95 1.73
C PHE A 412 -1.53 7.48 1.55
N ASN A 413 -0.73 8.22 0.79
CA ASN A 413 0.68 7.90 0.53
C ASN A 413 1.36 9.11 -0.10
N SER A 414 2.36 9.65 0.57
CA SER A 414 3.10 10.81 0.13
C SER A 414 4.21 10.46 -0.86
N ASN A 415 4.48 11.39 -1.75
CA ASN A 415 5.58 11.31 -2.70
C ASN A 415 6.08 12.72 -3.04
N PRO A 416 7.31 12.88 -3.59
CA PRO A 416 7.91 14.20 -3.76
C PRO A 416 7.10 15.18 -4.64
N GLU A 417 6.47 14.69 -5.73
CA GLU A 417 5.64 15.51 -6.61
C GLU A 417 4.28 15.80 -5.98
N GLY A 418 3.68 14.79 -5.34
CA GLY A 418 2.39 14.92 -4.66
C GLY A 418 2.47 15.91 -3.50
N SER A 419 3.43 15.77 -2.60
CA SER A 419 3.59 16.64 -1.44
C SER A 419 3.83 18.11 -1.84
N LYS A 420 4.66 18.34 -2.87
CA LYS A 420 4.85 19.67 -3.44
C LYS A 420 3.53 20.24 -3.97
N SER A 421 2.81 19.47 -4.77
CA SER A 421 1.52 19.88 -5.34
C SER A 421 0.45 20.12 -4.26
N ALA A 422 0.47 19.34 -3.18
CA ALA A 422 -0.46 19.51 -2.06
C ALA A 422 -0.17 20.82 -1.29
N ILE A 423 1.11 21.12 -1.02
CA ILE A 423 1.52 22.39 -0.39
C ILE A 423 1.19 23.58 -1.30
N GLU A 424 1.50 23.51 -2.60
CA GLU A 424 1.12 24.54 -3.58
C GLU A 424 -0.40 24.77 -3.62
N THR A 425 -1.18 23.68 -3.54
CA THR A 425 -2.65 23.76 -3.48
C THR A 425 -3.13 24.42 -2.20
N LEU A 426 -2.55 24.09 -1.04
CA LEU A 426 -2.86 24.75 0.22
C LEU A 426 -2.58 26.26 0.15
N CYS A 427 -1.51 26.67 -0.53
CA CYS A 427 -1.16 28.09 -0.73
C CYS A 427 -2.19 28.87 -1.57
N MET A 428 -3.04 28.20 -2.37
CA MET A 428 -4.09 28.88 -3.15
C MET A 428 -5.21 29.46 -2.25
N PHE A 429 -5.35 28.96 -1.04
CA PHE A 429 -6.34 29.44 -0.06
C PHE A 429 -5.86 30.70 0.67
N LYS A 430 -5.99 31.87 0.01
CA LYS A 430 -5.37 33.13 0.47
C LYS A 430 -5.86 33.59 1.84
N ASP A 431 -7.14 33.36 2.16
CA ASP A 431 -7.78 33.85 3.40
C ASP A 431 -7.70 32.83 4.54
N LYS A 432 -6.85 31.79 4.43
CA LYS A 432 -6.72 30.73 5.42
C LYS A 432 -5.37 30.79 6.14
N TYR A 433 -5.39 30.46 7.43
CA TYR A 433 -4.19 30.12 8.19
C TYR A 433 -3.80 28.68 7.87
N LYS A 434 -2.68 28.49 7.19
CA LYS A 434 -2.28 27.25 6.54
C LYS A 434 -1.34 26.44 7.42
N VAL A 435 -1.77 25.24 7.80
CA VAL A 435 -0.98 24.33 8.64
C VAL A 435 -0.73 23.02 7.90
N LEU A 436 0.53 22.59 7.87
CA LEU A 436 0.90 21.25 7.39
C LEU A 436 1.02 20.30 8.59
N VAL A 437 0.42 19.12 8.49
CA VAL A 437 0.60 18.00 9.43
C VAL A 437 1.17 16.83 8.65
N THR A 438 2.39 16.41 8.97
CA THR A 438 3.04 15.33 8.22
C THR A 438 4.03 14.54 9.07
N PRO A 439 4.14 13.22 8.86
CA PRO A 439 5.24 12.40 9.36
C PRO A 439 6.44 12.38 8.39
N GLY A 440 6.35 13.04 7.23
CA GLY A 440 7.32 12.95 6.15
C GLY A 440 7.08 11.80 5.18
N MET A 441 7.92 11.70 4.17
CA MET A 441 7.85 10.67 3.13
C MET A 441 8.74 9.49 3.48
N ILE A 442 8.29 8.28 3.12
CA ILE A 442 8.97 7.00 3.35
C ILE A 442 9.14 6.23 2.03
N GLU A 443 9.85 5.10 2.06
CA GLU A 443 10.09 4.20 0.91
C GLU A 443 10.87 4.82 -0.26
N LEU A 444 11.62 5.90 -0.01
CA LEU A 444 12.43 6.61 -1.01
C LEU A 444 13.90 6.11 -1.09
N GLY A 445 14.25 5.06 -0.31
CA GLY A 445 15.60 4.48 -0.27
C GLY A 445 16.64 5.50 0.17
N GLU A 446 17.79 5.56 -0.52
CA GLU A 446 18.89 6.48 -0.19
C GLU A 446 18.54 7.96 -0.36
N LYS A 447 17.46 8.28 -1.08
CA LYS A 447 17.00 9.67 -1.30
C LYS A 447 16.03 10.18 -0.24
N THR A 448 15.74 9.37 0.80
CA THR A 448 14.75 9.72 1.83
C THR A 448 15.06 11.06 2.50
N ASP A 449 16.30 11.26 2.92
CA ASP A 449 16.71 12.50 3.62
C ASP A 449 16.69 13.71 2.69
N GLU A 450 17.27 13.60 1.50
CA GLU A 450 17.29 14.69 0.49
C GLU A 450 15.88 15.17 0.13
N LEU A 451 14.96 14.22 -0.12
CA LEU A 451 13.60 14.55 -0.56
C LEU A 451 12.73 15.08 0.57
N ASN A 452 12.93 14.62 1.80
CA ASN A 452 12.27 15.19 2.99
C ASN A 452 12.84 16.58 3.32
N GLU A 453 14.13 16.83 3.13
CA GLU A 453 14.72 18.16 3.29
C GLU A 453 14.07 19.15 2.29
N LYS A 454 13.91 18.77 1.02
CA LYS A 454 13.19 19.57 0.02
C LYS A 454 11.72 19.81 0.41
N MET A 455 11.03 18.82 0.97
CA MET A 455 9.67 19.00 1.49
C MET A 455 9.64 20.07 2.59
N GLY A 456 10.64 20.06 3.49
CA GLY A 456 10.81 21.09 4.51
C GLY A 456 10.99 22.48 3.91
N GLU A 457 11.77 22.62 2.84
CA GLU A 457 11.91 23.91 2.14
C GLU A 457 10.58 24.40 1.53
N TYR A 458 9.78 23.52 0.92
CA TYR A 458 8.45 23.89 0.39
C TYR A 458 7.49 24.30 1.52
N ALA A 459 7.56 23.62 2.66
CA ALA A 459 6.70 23.88 3.81
C ALA A 459 6.89 25.28 4.42
N THR A 460 8.01 25.97 4.14
CA THR A 460 8.25 27.34 4.62
C THR A 460 7.33 28.40 4.00
N SER A 461 6.58 28.04 2.95
CA SER A 461 5.52 28.88 2.37
C SER A 461 4.22 28.91 3.18
N LEU A 462 4.13 28.11 4.25
CA LEU A 462 2.96 27.96 5.10
C LEU A 462 3.10 28.76 6.40
N ASP A 463 1.99 28.90 7.13
CA ASP A 463 1.99 29.65 8.38
C ASP A 463 2.50 28.84 9.57
N TYR A 464 2.27 27.51 9.58
CA TYR A 464 2.71 26.62 10.65
C TYR A 464 2.92 25.18 10.16
N VAL A 465 3.83 24.42 10.81
CA VAL A 465 4.09 23.01 10.49
C VAL A 465 4.07 22.15 11.75
N ILE A 466 3.33 21.04 11.71
CA ILE A 466 3.30 20.02 12.76
C ILE A 466 3.92 18.73 12.20
N LEU A 467 5.08 18.38 12.73
CA LEU A 467 5.82 17.17 12.37
C LEU A 467 5.42 16.03 13.32
N VAL A 468 5.02 14.89 12.78
CA VAL A 468 4.51 13.75 13.56
C VAL A 468 5.55 12.62 13.61
N GLY A 469 6.02 12.27 14.82
CA GLY A 469 7.05 11.26 15.03
C GLY A 469 8.47 11.76 14.73
N LYS A 470 9.47 10.86 14.83
CA LYS A 470 10.90 11.21 14.72
C LYS A 470 11.62 10.55 13.54
N ALA A 471 10.98 9.63 12.83
CA ALA A 471 11.68 8.77 11.87
C ALA A 471 12.21 9.52 10.63
N THR A 472 11.46 10.50 10.12
CA THR A 472 11.78 11.27 8.90
C THR A 472 11.71 12.79 9.11
N THR A 473 11.29 13.22 10.28
CA THR A 473 11.04 14.64 10.60
C THR A 473 12.31 15.45 10.78
N ASP A 474 13.44 14.84 11.15
CA ASP A 474 14.71 15.55 11.29
C ASP A 474 15.20 16.14 9.95
N SER A 475 15.02 15.43 8.85
CA SER A 475 15.37 15.93 7.51
C SER A 475 14.45 17.08 7.07
N ILE A 476 13.13 16.99 7.34
CA ILE A 476 12.18 18.08 7.07
C ILE A 476 12.54 19.33 7.90
N LYS A 477 12.81 19.13 9.18
CA LYS A 477 13.25 20.20 10.09
C LYS A 477 14.48 20.91 9.55
N LYS A 478 15.50 20.17 9.09
CA LYS A 478 16.70 20.72 8.48
C LYS A 478 16.38 21.59 7.27
N GLY A 479 15.47 21.14 6.38
CA GLY A 479 15.02 21.92 5.22
C GLY A 479 14.33 23.24 5.61
N MET A 480 13.52 23.23 6.67
CA MET A 480 12.90 24.44 7.23
C MET A 480 13.93 25.38 7.88
N GLU A 481 14.86 24.84 8.66
CA GLU A 481 15.92 25.61 9.34
C GLU A 481 16.87 26.28 8.34
N ASN A 482 17.19 25.62 7.22
CA ASN A 482 17.98 26.19 6.12
C ASN A 482 17.33 27.45 5.50
N LYS A 483 16.02 27.60 5.68
CA LYS A 483 15.23 28.78 5.26
C LYS A 483 14.83 29.68 6.44
N GLU A 484 15.44 29.51 7.61
CA GLU A 484 15.18 30.28 8.83
C GLU A 484 13.71 30.22 9.34
N PHE A 485 12.96 29.19 8.93
CA PHE A 485 11.58 28.99 9.34
C PHE A 485 11.51 28.41 10.77
N LYS A 486 10.77 29.09 11.67
CA LYS A 486 10.70 28.75 13.09
C LYS A 486 9.31 28.31 13.57
N ASN A 487 8.29 28.46 12.74
CA ASN A 487 6.91 28.20 13.12
C ASN A 487 6.55 26.71 12.96
N TYR A 488 7.21 25.84 13.73
CA TYR A 488 6.91 24.41 13.71
C TYR A 488 6.98 23.78 15.10
N ILE A 489 6.36 22.60 15.22
CA ILE A 489 6.46 21.72 16.39
C ILE A 489 6.64 20.27 15.95
N VAL A 490 7.33 19.48 16.76
CA VAL A 490 7.42 18.02 16.62
C VAL A 490 6.56 17.39 17.71
N VAL A 491 5.66 16.51 17.34
CA VAL A 491 4.76 15.78 18.25
C VAL A 491 4.98 14.28 18.12
N ASP A 492 4.64 13.51 19.14
CA ASP A 492 4.90 12.07 19.14
C ASP A 492 3.88 11.28 18.32
N ASP A 493 2.64 11.73 18.26
CA ASP A 493 1.57 11.03 17.54
C ASP A 493 0.50 11.98 16.96
N ILE A 494 -0.44 11.39 16.22
CA ILE A 494 -1.52 12.12 15.56
C ILE A 494 -2.51 12.75 16.55
N TYR A 495 -2.67 12.21 17.76
CA TYR A 495 -3.58 12.76 18.76
C TYR A 495 -3.04 14.07 19.32
N GLU A 496 -1.72 14.13 19.58
CA GLU A 496 -1.05 15.39 19.94
C GLU A 496 -1.12 16.41 18.81
N ALA A 497 -0.99 15.97 17.55
CA ALA A 497 -1.14 16.86 16.40
C ALA A 497 -2.55 17.47 16.34
N PHE A 498 -3.61 16.68 16.55
CA PHE A 498 -4.97 17.20 16.63
C PHE A 498 -5.19 18.15 17.80
N SER A 499 -4.63 17.85 18.98
CA SER A 499 -4.69 18.74 20.14
C SER A 499 -4.05 20.10 19.82
N LYS A 500 -2.88 20.07 19.14
CA LYS A 500 -2.20 21.30 18.72
C LYS A 500 -2.97 22.09 17.66
N LEU A 501 -3.59 21.41 16.72
CA LEU A 501 -4.46 22.05 15.72
C LEU A 501 -5.66 22.74 16.39
N GLN A 502 -6.27 22.14 17.42
CA GLN A 502 -7.36 22.75 18.18
C GLN A 502 -6.89 24.00 18.92
N GLU A 503 -5.69 24.00 19.55
CA GLU A 503 -5.09 25.17 20.16
C GLU A 503 -4.90 26.32 19.15
N ILE A 504 -4.33 25.99 17.95
CA ILE A 504 -4.14 26.97 16.87
C ILE A 504 -5.49 27.52 16.39
N GLN A 505 -6.53 26.67 16.28
CA GLN A 505 -7.86 27.07 15.84
C GLN A 505 -8.53 28.10 16.77
N VAL A 506 -8.22 28.09 18.06
CA VAL A 506 -8.72 29.10 19.00
C VAL A 506 -8.25 30.50 18.60
N SER A 507 -6.99 30.63 18.18
CA SER A 507 -6.38 31.89 17.75
C SER A 507 -6.65 32.21 16.27
N HIS A 508 -6.79 31.19 15.44
CA HIS A 508 -6.96 31.30 13.98
C HIS A 508 -8.22 30.55 13.52
N LYS A 509 -9.39 31.18 13.65
CA LYS A 509 -10.69 30.57 13.29
C LYS A 509 -10.80 30.17 11.82
N ASN A 510 -9.98 30.74 10.94
CA ASN A 510 -9.90 30.44 9.51
C ASN A 510 -8.83 29.37 9.19
N LEU A 511 -8.41 28.55 10.16
CA LEU A 511 -7.43 27.49 9.97
C LEU A 511 -7.86 26.49 8.87
N LEU A 512 -6.90 26.13 8.02
CA LEU A 512 -6.99 25.04 7.06
C LEU A 512 -5.74 24.15 7.23
N ALA A 513 -5.95 22.88 7.57
CA ALA A 513 -4.86 21.92 7.77
C ALA A 513 -4.71 21.01 6.55
N LEU A 514 -3.47 20.81 6.07
CA LEU A 514 -3.12 19.76 5.13
C LEU A 514 -2.58 18.57 5.90
N PHE A 515 -3.25 17.42 5.79
CA PHE A 515 -2.73 16.14 6.28
C PHE A 515 -2.04 15.43 5.12
N GLU A 516 -0.71 15.42 5.16
CA GLU A 516 0.12 14.85 4.11
C GLU A 516 0.81 13.59 4.61
N ASN A 517 0.52 12.47 3.98
CA ASN A 517 0.97 11.12 4.31
C ASN A 517 0.34 10.53 5.59
N ASP A 518 0.24 9.20 5.59
CA ASP A 518 -0.14 8.38 6.73
C ASP A 518 0.99 7.42 7.10
N LEU A 519 1.34 7.35 8.37
CA LEU A 519 2.39 6.43 8.83
C LEU A 519 1.93 4.98 8.70
N PRO A 520 2.74 4.10 8.06
CA PRO A 520 2.55 2.66 8.18
C PRO A 520 2.70 2.21 9.64
N ASP A 521 1.97 1.17 10.05
CA ASP A 521 2.01 0.61 11.42
C ASP A 521 3.42 0.27 11.93
N SER A 522 4.35 -0.05 11.02
CA SER A 522 5.73 -0.40 11.34
C SER A 522 6.60 0.76 11.84
N TYR A 523 6.16 2.01 11.68
CA TYR A 523 6.93 3.22 12.00
C TYR A 523 6.36 4.02 13.18
N ILE A 524 5.23 3.55 13.77
CA ILE A 524 4.68 4.14 14.99
C ILE A 524 5.53 3.67 16.18
N LYS A 525 6.61 4.37 16.45
CA LYS A 525 7.31 4.48 17.74
C LYS A 525 8.12 5.75 17.81
#